data_f1f87563033d134778acd04fd8e81c9e
#
_entry.id   f1f87563033d134778acd04fd8e81c9e
#
_cell.length_a   1.000
_cell.length_b   1.000
_cell.length_c   1.000
_cell.angle_alpha   90.00
_cell.angle_beta   90.00
_cell.angle_gamma   90.00
#
_symmetry.space_group_name_H-M   'P 1'
#
loop_
_entity.id
_entity.type
_entity.pdbx_description
1 polymer ?
#
loop_
_entity_poly.entity_id
_entity_poly.type
_entity_poly.pdbx_seq_one_letter_code
_entity_poly.pdbx_strand_id
1 'polypeptide(L)'
;AKVLSSSINHGGKTNGYTVPNPVAQGALISETLRKAKVPAESISYVEAHGTGTALGDPIEISGLVRGFKYNVTEICPIGSVKSNIGHLEAASGIAALIKVVLMLKNKKLVPSIHSETLNENLNLSETPFYIQHKYEDWIPTYKLTEGRKTYYPRRAGISSFGAGGSNSHVIIEEYSEQPEVDIKFDSEHEFAFVFSAENKEYLYKYLNKTLIWINKQLKDTYNEETIVL
;
A
#
# COMPACT_ATOMS: atom_id res chain seq x y z
N ALA A 1 8.73 -4.96 0.55
CA ALA A 1 7.42 -4.65 1.16
C ALA A 1 6.42 -5.79 0.91
N LYS A 2 5.41 -5.88 1.75
CA LYS A 2 4.27 -6.79 1.57
C LYS A 2 3.04 -5.98 1.19
N VAL A 3 2.26 -6.43 0.21
CA VAL A 3 0.91 -5.90 -0.05
C VAL A 3 -0.06 -6.64 0.86
N LEU A 4 -0.65 -5.93 1.83
CA LEU A 4 -1.59 -6.53 2.77
C LEU A 4 -2.99 -6.64 2.17
N SER A 5 -3.42 -5.61 1.46
CA SER A 5 -4.70 -5.61 0.76
C SER A 5 -4.76 -4.53 -0.31
N SER A 6 -5.68 -4.68 -1.22
CA SER A 6 -6.10 -3.66 -2.17
C SER A 6 -7.61 -3.69 -2.36
N SER A 7 -8.20 -2.55 -2.66
CA SER A 7 -9.60 -2.42 -3.01
C SER A 7 -9.78 -1.40 -4.12
N ILE A 8 -10.85 -1.57 -4.87
CA ILE A 8 -11.31 -0.64 -5.89
C ILE A 8 -12.78 -0.35 -5.68
N ASN A 9 -13.20 0.85 -5.99
CA ASN A 9 -14.62 1.20 -6.11
C ASN A 9 -14.81 2.30 -7.16
N HIS A 10 -16.02 2.78 -7.28
CA HIS A 10 -16.37 3.90 -8.16
C HIS A 10 -17.03 5.01 -7.35
N GLY A 11 -16.69 6.27 -7.68
CA GLY A 11 -17.22 7.47 -7.02
C GLY A 11 -18.73 7.67 -7.19
N GLY A 12 -19.33 6.99 -8.17
CA GLY A 12 -20.76 7.17 -8.50
C GLY A 12 -21.05 8.52 -9.14
N LYS A 13 -22.30 8.95 -9.05
CA LYS A 13 -22.74 10.25 -9.60
C LYS A 13 -22.26 11.38 -8.67
N THR A 14 -21.59 12.37 -9.24
CA THR A 14 -21.12 13.59 -8.57
C THR A 14 -21.59 14.82 -9.33
N ASN A 15 -21.30 16.02 -8.83
CA ASN A 15 -21.70 17.29 -9.44
C ASN A 15 -20.86 17.65 -10.69
N GLY A 16 -20.01 16.78 -11.16
CA GLY A 16 -19.19 16.95 -12.38
C GLY A 16 -18.29 15.75 -12.61
N TYR A 17 -17.86 15.54 -13.86
CA TYR A 17 -17.05 14.39 -14.27
C TYR A 17 -15.74 14.27 -13.48
N THR A 18 -15.10 15.39 -13.16
CA THR A 18 -13.82 15.44 -12.45
C THR A 18 -13.97 15.66 -10.94
N VAL A 19 -15.20 15.76 -10.41
CA VAL A 19 -15.44 16.00 -8.98
C VAL A 19 -15.36 14.69 -8.23
N PRO A 20 -14.40 14.53 -7.29
CA PRO A 20 -14.29 13.31 -6.52
C PRO A 20 -15.44 13.15 -5.51
N ASN A 21 -15.63 11.93 -5.02
CA ASN A 21 -16.62 11.61 -4.01
C ASN A 21 -15.95 11.19 -2.69
N PRO A 22 -15.92 12.04 -1.65
CA PRO A 22 -15.23 11.73 -0.39
C PRO A 22 -15.88 10.58 0.38
N VAL A 23 -17.18 10.33 0.18
CA VAL A 23 -17.86 9.20 0.82
C VAL A 23 -17.38 7.88 0.19
N ALA A 24 -17.30 7.84 -1.14
CA ALA A 24 -16.80 6.66 -1.85
C ALA A 24 -15.31 6.39 -1.53
N GLN A 25 -14.49 7.44 -1.47
CA GLN A 25 -13.08 7.33 -1.08
C GLN A 25 -12.94 6.81 0.35
N GLY A 26 -13.70 7.35 1.30
CA GLY A 26 -13.68 6.90 2.69
C GLY A 26 -14.15 5.44 2.85
N ALA A 27 -15.20 5.05 2.14
CA ALA A 27 -15.68 3.67 2.12
C ALA A 27 -14.61 2.70 1.56
N LEU A 28 -13.91 3.09 0.49
CA LEU A 28 -12.82 2.34 -0.10
C LEU A 28 -11.67 2.10 0.89
N ILE A 29 -11.23 3.17 1.57
CA ILE A 29 -10.15 3.11 2.56
C ILE A 29 -10.54 2.20 3.73
N SER A 30 -11.73 2.39 4.31
CA SER A 30 -12.24 1.56 5.40
C SER A 30 -12.32 0.07 5.01
N GLU A 31 -12.77 -0.22 3.78
CA GLU A 31 -12.84 -1.60 3.28
C GLU A 31 -11.45 -2.20 3.08
N THR A 32 -10.47 -1.39 2.62
CA THR A 32 -9.10 -1.86 2.44
C THR A 32 -8.43 -2.17 3.78
N LEU A 33 -8.62 -1.33 4.80
CA LEU A 33 -8.18 -1.58 6.18
C LEU A 33 -8.80 -2.87 6.75
N ARG A 34 -10.10 -3.04 6.55
CA ARG A 34 -10.83 -4.24 7.00
C ARG A 34 -10.28 -5.51 6.35
N LYS A 35 -10.03 -5.49 5.04
CA LYS A 35 -9.42 -6.62 4.31
C LYS A 35 -8.00 -6.91 4.76
N ALA A 36 -7.21 -5.87 5.01
CA ALA A 36 -5.86 -6.01 5.56
C ALA A 36 -5.84 -6.57 6.98
N LYS A 37 -6.98 -6.52 7.70
CA LYS A 37 -7.10 -6.87 9.12
C LYS A 37 -6.13 -6.09 10.01
N VAL A 38 -5.92 -4.82 9.69
CA VAL A 38 -5.05 -3.92 10.46
C VAL A 38 -5.87 -2.73 10.97
N PRO A 39 -5.57 -2.25 12.18
CA PRO A 39 -6.21 -1.06 12.72
C PRO A 39 -5.64 0.19 12.02
N ALA A 40 -6.46 1.23 11.91
CA ALA A 40 -6.11 2.47 11.23
C ALA A 40 -4.86 3.12 11.84
N GLU A 41 -4.76 3.16 13.16
CA GLU A 41 -3.64 3.72 13.93
C GLU A 41 -2.29 3.04 13.65
N SER A 42 -2.31 1.89 13.00
CA SER A 42 -1.08 1.21 12.57
C SER A 42 -0.51 1.74 11.25
N ILE A 43 -1.27 2.59 10.52
CA ILE A 43 -0.79 3.23 9.30
C ILE A 43 0.02 4.46 9.69
N SER A 44 1.29 4.47 9.36
CA SER A 44 2.25 5.50 9.76
C SER A 44 2.70 6.41 8.61
N TYR A 45 2.08 6.28 7.44
CA TYR A 45 2.24 7.18 6.30
C TYR A 45 1.07 7.01 5.31
N VAL A 46 0.67 8.11 4.67
CA VAL A 46 -0.29 8.08 3.57
C VAL A 46 0.34 8.72 2.33
N GLU A 47 0.42 7.97 1.27
CA GLU A 47 0.70 8.49 -0.06
C GLU A 47 -0.62 8.87 -0.71
N ALA A 48 -0.91 10.16 -0.76
CA ALA A 48 -2.12 10.70 -1.32
C ALA A 48 -2.11 10.65 -2.85
N HIS A 49 -3.29 10.62 -3.42
CA HIS A 49 -3.45 10.92 -4.86
C HIS A 49 -2.91 12.32 -5.16
N GLY A 50 -3.26 13.33 -4.35
CA GLY A 50 -2.56 14.62 -4.21
C GLY A 50 -2.26 15.29 -5.55
N THR A 51 -3.30 15.69 -6.30
CA THR A 51 -3.14 16.33 -7.61
C THR A 51 -2.86 17.83 -7.54
N GLY A 52 -2.92 18.43 -6.35
CA GLY A 52 -2.68 19.86 -6.14
C GLY A 52 -3.83 20.74 -6.64
N THR A 53 -5.02 20.19 -6.85
CA THR A 53 -6.16 20.98 -7.33
C THR A 53 -6.94 21.61 -6.19
N ALA A 54 -7.49 22.82 -6.42
CA ALA A 54 -8.22 23.58 -5.42
C ALA A 54 -9.39 22.81 -4.78
N LEU A 55 -10.02 21.93 -5.53
CA LEU A 55 -11.17 21.13 -5.08
C LEU A 55 -10.78 19.69 -4.69
N GLY A 56 -9.83 19.09 -5.42
CA GLY A 56 -9.49 17.66 -5.26
C GLY A 56 -8.86 17.35 -3.91
N ASP A 57 -7.87 18.12 -3.49
CA ASP A 57 -7.12 17.86 -2.26
C ASP A 57 -8.00 17.98 -0.99
N PRO A 58 -8.86 19.02 -0.81
CA PRO A 58 -9.79 19.05 0.32
C PRO A 58 -10.77 17.89 0.35
N ILE A 59 -11.25 17.45 -0.82
CA ILE A 59 -12.16 16.29 -0.93
C ILE A 59 -11.43 15.02 -0.55
N GLU A 60 -10.19 14.83 -1.00
CA GLU A 60 -9.37 13.68 -0.65
C GLU A 60 -9.10 13.62 0.86
N ILE A 61 -8.72 14.73 1.49
CA ILE A 61 -8.53 14.79 2.95
C ILE A 61 -9.82 14.42 3.67
N SER A 62 -10.98 14.92 3.23
CA SER A 62 -12.27 14.50 3.78
C SER A 62 -12.52 12.99 3.62
N GLY A 63 -12.13 12.41 2.49
CA GLY A 63 -12.18 10.96 2.26
C GLY A 63 -11.27 10.18 3.20
N LEU A 64 -10.03 10.63 3.40
CA LEU A 64 -9.06 10.03 4.31
C LEU A 64 -9.57 10.06 5.75
N VAL A 65 -10.05 11.22 6.24
CA VAL A 65 -10.61 11.35 7.60
C VAL A 65 -11.77 10.37 7.80
N ARG A 66 -12.68 10.26 6.83
CA ARG A 66 -13.80 9.32 6.87
C ARG A 66 -13.36 7.86 6.87
N GLY A 67 -12.33 7.55 6.11
CA GLY A 67 -11.85 6.18 5.90
C GLY A 67 -11.06 5.64 7.08
N PHE A 68 -10.13 6.43 7.57
CA PHE A 68 -9.25 6.03 8.67
C PHE A 68 -9.92 6.14 10.03
N LYS A 69 -10.86 7.05 10.23
CA LYS A 69 -11.56 7.28 11.51
C LYS A 69 -10.62 7.44 12.71
N TYR A 70 -9.48 8.09 12.48
CA TYR A 70 -8.51 8.38 13.54
C TYR A 70 -9.11 9.20 14.66
N ASN A 71 -8.62 8.98 15.88
CA ASN A 71 -8.70 9.99 16.92
C ASN A 71 -7.73 11.13 16.59
N VAL A 72 -8.13 12.38 16.77
CA VAL A 72 -7.36 13.60 16.42
C VAL A 72 -5.96 13.65 17.08
N THR A 73 -5.70 12.80 18.08
CA THR A 73 -4.44 12.73 18.80
C THR A 73 -3.35 11.88 18.09
N GLU A 74 -3.72 11.14 17.05
CA GLU A 74 -2.81 10.27 16.31
C GLU A 74 -2.38 10.97 15.03
N ILE A 75 -1.12 11.43 14.96
CA ILE A 75 -0.62 12.24 13.87
C ILE A 75 -0.01 11.33 12.78
N CYS A 76 -0.52 11.42 11.54
CA CYS A 76 -0.04 10.65 10.40
C CYS A 76 0.51 11.56 9.28
N PRO A 77 1.77 11.40 8.86
CA PRO A 77 2.33 12.14 7.73
C PRO A 77 1.67 11.73 6.41
N ILE A 78 1.43 12.72 5.56
CA ILE A 78 0.88 12.56 4.22
C ILE A 78 1.77 13.25 3.21
N GLY A 79 1.91 12.68 2.02
CA GLY A 79 2.65 13.27 0.91
C GLY A 79 2.19 12.74 -0.44
N SER A 80 2.78 13.25 -1.50
CA SER A 80 2.52 12.78 -2.86
C SER A 80 3.77 12.84 -3.73
N VAL A 81 4.06 11.77 -4.45
CA VAL A 81 5.15 11.71 -5.44
C VAL A 81 4.95 12.72 -6.57
N LYS A 82 3.71 13.13 -6.81
CA LYS A 82 3.37 14.08 -7.87
C LYS A 82 4.02 15.43 -7.70
N SER A 83 4.34 15.82 -6.47
CA SER A 83 5.12 17.03 -6.21
C SER A 83 6.52 16.97 -6.82
N ASN A 84 7.09 15.79 -7.01
CA ASN A 84 8.44 15.58 -7.53
C ASN A 84 8.49 15.37 -9.05
N ILE A 85 7.52 14.63 -9.62
CA ILE A 85 7.58 14.15 -11.01
C ILE A 85 6.32 14.46 -11.82
N GLY A 86 5.37 15.21 -11.25
CA GLY A 86 4.09 15.51 -11.89
C GLY A 86 3.11 14.34 -11.88
N HIS A 87 1.98 14.52 -12.54
CA HIS A 87 0.94 13.52 -12.66
C HIS A 87 1.21 12.58 -13.85
N LEU A 88 1.54 11.34 -13.58
CA LEU A 88 1.88 10.33 -14.59
C LEU A 88 0.65 9.59 -15.15
N GLU A 89 -0.56 10.18 -15.03
CA GLU A 89 -1.81 9.62 -15.56
C GLU A 89 -1.98 8.13 -15.18
N ALA A 90 -2.03 7.24 -16.19
CA ALA A 90 -2.19 5.81 -15.97
C ALA A 90 -1.06 5.18 -15.13
N ALA A 91 0.13 5.79 -15.09
CA ALA A 91 1.27 5.29 -14.31
C ALA A 91 1.35 5.94 -12.91
N SER A 92 0.45 6.85 -12.53
CA SER A 92 0.55 7.59 -11.27
C SER A 92 0.48 6.69 -10.02
N GLY A 93 -0.37 5.66 -10.06
CA GLY A 93 -0.50 4.72 -8.94
C GLY A 93 0.74 3.85 -8.74
N ILE A 94 1.36 3.37 -9.82
CA ILE A 94 2.59 2.56 -9.71
C ILE A 94 3.78 3.42 -9.26
N ALA A 95 3.87 4.67 -9.69
CA ALA A 95 4.90 5.60 -9.23
C ALA A 95 4.79 5.87 -7.71
N ALA A 96 3.58 6.09 -7.21
CA ALA A 96 3.27 6.22 -5.80
C ALA A 96 3.69 4.96 -5.01
N LEU A 97 3.34 3.77 -5.52
CA LEU A 97 3.72 2.50 -4.93
C LEU A 97 5.25 2.34 -4.85
N ILE A 98 5.96 2.61 -5.95
CA ILE A 98 7.43 2.50 -5.99
C ILE A 98 8.08 3.45 -4.97
N LYS A 99 7.62 4.71 -4.88
CA LYS A 99 8.11 5.66 -3.86
C LYS A 99 7.97 5.05 -2.47
N VAL A 100 6.79 4.57 -2.09
CA VAL A 100 6.54 4.06 -0.74
C VAL A 100 7.33 2.77 -0.47
N VAL A 101 7.49 1.88 -1.46
CA VAL A 101 8.37 0.70 -1.34
C VAL A 101 9.81 1.11 -1.04
N LEU A 102 10.33 2.13 -1.73
CA LEU A 102 11.68 2.67 -1.48
C LEU A 102 11.78 3.33 -0.10
N MET A 103 10.76 4.05 0.34
CA MET A 103 10.69 4.62 1.70
C MET A 103 10.72 3.54 2.77
N LEU A 104 9.94 2.46 2.62
CA LEU A 104 9.94 1.30 3.53
C LEU A 104 11.30 0.60 3.55
N LYS A 105 11.91 0.38 2.37
CA LYS A 105 13.22 -0.24 2.24
C LYS A 105 14.30 0.55 2.97
N ASN A 106 14.28 1.87 2.84
CA ASN A 106 15.26 2.78 3.45
C ASN A 106 14.86 3.23 4.86
N LYS A 107 13.63 2.90 5.33
CA LYS A 107 13.07 3.32 6.62
C LYS A 107 13.09 4.84 6.79
N LYS A 108 12.82 5.59 5.72
CA LYS A 108 12.84 7.05 5.67
C LYS A 108 11.52 7.61 5.15
N LEU A 109 11.11 8.73 5.74
CA LEU A 109 10.09 9.61 5.18
C LEU A 109 10.77 10.64 4.30
N VAL A 110 10.21 10.87 3.12
CA VAL A 110 10.73 11.86 2.16
C VAL A 110 9.77 13.04 2.03
N PRO A 111 10.26 14.26 1.80
CA PRO A 111 9.43 15.44 1.74
C PRO A 111 8.52 15.44 0.49
N SER A 112 7.31 15.96 0.68
CA SER A 112 6.43 16.40 -0.41
C SER A 112 6.84 17.83 -0.74
N ILE A 113 7.63 18.01 -1.78
CA ILE A 113 8.18 19.33 -2.17
C ILE A 113 7.08 20.23 -2.77
N HIS A 114 7.32 21.53 -2.83
CA HIS A 114 6.37 22.53 -3.36
C HIS A 114 5.00 22.52 -2.63
N SER A 115 4.99 22.22 -1.34
CA SER A 115 3.79 22.17 -0.51
C SER A 115 3.85 23.08 0.72
N GLU A 116 4.75 24.04 0.73
CA GLU A 116 4.90 25.02 1.82
C GLU A 116 3.68 25.94 1.91
N THR A 117 3.12 26.31 0.75
CA THR A 117 1.86 27.06 0.69
C THR A 117 0.74 26.10 0.39
N LEU A 118 -0.09 25.85 1.38
CA LEU A 118 -1.24 24.94 1.23
C LEU A 118 -2.40 25.65 0.53
N ASN A 119 -3.25 24.82 -0.08
CA ASN A 119 -4.54 25.26 -0.59
C ASN A 119 -5.38 25.87 0.56
N GLU A 120 -5.94 27.06 0.35
CA GLU A 120 -6.74 27.78 1.35
C GLU A 120 -7.95 27.00 1.85
N ASN A 121 -8.48 26.08 1.04
CA ASN A 121 -9.59 25.21 1.41
C ASN A 121 -9.14 23.93 2.14
N LEU A 122 -7.84 23.75 2.37
CA LEU A 122 -7.27 22.55 3.00
C LEU A 122 -7.07 22.83 4.49
N ASN A 123 -8.07 22.49 5.31
CA ASN A 123 -7.94 22.59 6.76
C ASN A 123 -7.41 21.26 7.34
N LEU A 124 -6.10 21.21 7.61
CA LEU A 124 -5.47 20.05 8.24
C LEU A 124 -5.49 20.12 9.76
N SER A 125 -5.74 21.29 10.36
CA SER A 125 -5.67 21.48 11.83
C SER A 125 -6.72 20.67 12.61
N GLU A 126 -7.81 20.30 11.96
CA GLU A 126 -8.89 19.48 12.53
C GLU A 126 -8.80 18.02 12.09
N THR A 127 -7.66 17.62 11.54
CA THR A 127 -7.42 16.26 11.03
C THR A 127 -6.19 15.65 11.70
N PRO A 128 -6.05 14.33 11.67
CA PRO A 128 -4.84 13.66 12.15
C PRO A 128 -3.68 13.74 11.15
N PHE A 129 -3.82 14.46 10.04
CA PHE A 129 -2.82 14.49 8.97
C PHE A 129 -1.99 15.76 9.01
N TYR A 130 -0.71 15.62 8.64
CA TYR A 130 0.18 16.73 8.33
C TYR A 130 0.99 16.45 7.08
N ILE A 131 1.38 17.49 6.34
CA ILE A 131 2.23 17.30 5.16
C ILE A 131 3.65 16.98 5.59
N GLN A 132 4.22 15.93 5.03
CA GLN A 132 5.60 15.55 5.26
C GLN A 132 6.53 16.51 4.50
N HIS A 133 7.22 17.39 5.21
CA HIS A 133 8.14 18.37 4.63
C HIS A 133 9.61 18.04 4.86
N LYS A 134 9.92 17.06 5.71
CA LYS A 134 11.29 16.75 6.11
C LYS A 134 11.74 15.38 5.60
N TYR A 135 13.04 15.27 5.32
CA TYR A 135 13.68 13.97 5.18
C TYR A 135 14.09 13.49 6.57
N GLU A 136 13.47 12.43 7.05
CA GLU A 136 13.69 11.95 8.41
C GLU A 136 13.48 10.44 8.54
N ASP A 137 13.83 9.88 9.69
CA ASP A 137 13.59 8.49 9.98
C ASP A 137 12.08 8.20 10.04
N TRP A 138 11.65 7.15 9.37
CA TRP A 138 10.28 6.67 9.47
C TRP A 138 10.11 5.87 10.75
N ILE A 139 9.64 6.52 11.81
CA ILE A 139 9.39 5.88 13.10
C ILE A 139 8.04 5.13 13.01
N PRO A 140 8.01 3.83 13.35
CA PRO A 140 6.76 3.08 13.37
C PRO A 140 5.83 3.56 14.50
N THR A 141 4.53 3.48 14.28
CA THR A 141 3.53 3.73 15.32
C THR A 141 3.52 2.60 16.35
N TYR A 142 2.90 2.83 17.49
CA TYR A 142 2.80 1.83 18.56
C TYR A 142 1.43 1.84 19.23
N LYS A 143 1.05 0.69 19.77
CA LYS A 143 -0.09 0.55 20.67
C LYS A 143 0.39 0.57 22.12
N LEU A 144 -0.33 1.27 22.98
CA LEU A 144 -0.16 1.18 24.44
C LEU A 144 -1.12 0.14 24.99
N THR A 145 -0.56 -0.88 25.65
CA THR A 145 -1.35 -1.90 26.38
C THR A 145 -0.74 -2.03 27.76
N GLU A 146 -1.51 -1.69 28.80
CA GLU A 146 -1.04 -1.74 30.21
C GLU A 146 0.27 -0.99 30.46
N GLY A 147 0.43 0.17 29.83
CA GLY A 147 1.62 1.02 29.93
C GLY A 147 2.84 0.54 29.12
N ARG A 148 2.74 -0.56 28.41
CA ARG A 148 3.80 -1.07 27.51
C ARG A 148 3.55 -0.67 26.07
N LYS A 149 4.62 -0.21 25.38
CA LYS A 149 4.60 0.09 23.95
C LYS A 149 4.82 -1.18 23.15
N THR A 150 3.88 -1.50 22.26
CA THR A 150 4.05 -2.53 21.23
C THR A 150 4.05 -1.86 19.89
N TYR A 151 5.18 -1.86 19.19
CA TYR A 151 5.31 -1.21 17.89
C TYR A 151 4.65 -2.04 16.79
N TYR A 152 3.91 -1.36 15.92
CA TYR A 152 3.46 -1.93 14.67
C TYR A 152 4.59 -1.96 13.65
N PRO A 153 4.57 -2.84 12.65
CA PRO A 153 5.40 -2.68 11.45
C PRO A 153 5.08 -1.34 10.76
N ARG A 154 6.04 -0.75 10.03
CA ARG A 154 5.77 0.41 9.20
C ARG A 154 4.76 0.06 8.13
N ARG A 155 3.68 0.83 8.05
CA ARG A 155 2.60 0.63 7.08
C ARG A 155 2.23 1.92 6.39
N ALA A 156 1.88 1.81 5.13
CA ALA A 156 1.38 2.93 4.36
C ALA A 156 0.07 2.60 3.65
N GLY A 157 -0.82 3.60 3.60
CA GLY A 157 -1.93 3.63 2.69
C GLY A 157 -1.56 4.41 1.42
N ILE A 158 -1.93 3.91 0.25
CA ILE A 158 -1.64 4.52 -1.05
C ILE A 158 -2.94 4.70 -1.80
N SER A 159 -3.27 5.95 -2.15
CA SER A 159 -4.48 6.31 -2.88
C SER A 159 -4.19 6.64 -4.34
N SER A 160 -5.03 6.15 -5.23
CA SER A 160 -5.02 6.53 -6.64
C SER A 160 -6.46 6.64 -7.13
N PHE A 161 -6.84 7.86 -7.55
CA PHE A 161 -8.20 8.21 -7.92
C PHE A 161 -8.24 8.73 -9.36
N GLY A 162 -9.00 8.05 -10.23
CA GLY A 162 -9.15 8.44 -11.62
C GLY A 162 -10.23 9.50 -11.81
N ALA A 163 -10.03 10.42 -12.76
CA ALA A 163 -10.97 11.49 -13.09
C ALA A 163 -12.38 10.98 -13.46
N GLY A 164 -12.49 9.76 -14.02
CA GLY A 164 -13.77 9.11 -14.34
C GLY A 164 -14.45 8.44 -13.13
N GLY A 165 -13.92 8.60 -11.91
CA GLY A 165 -14.50 8.05 -10.69
C GLY A 165 -13.98 6.69 -10.25
N SER A 166 -13.08 6.07 -10.99
CA SER A 166 -12.40 4.83 -10.57
C SER A 166 -11.44 5.12 -9.43
N ASN A 167 -11.64 4.55 -8.27
CA ASN A 167 -10.79 4.73 -7.10
C ASN A 167 -10.09 3.44 -6.73
N SER A 168 -8.84 3.54 -6.32
CA SER A 168 -8.04 2.43 -5.78
C SER A 168 -7.34 2.86 -4.49
N HIS A 169 -7.28 1.96 -3.52
CA HIS A 169 -6.48 2.13 -2.31
C HIS A 169 -5.76 0.83 -1.98
N VAL A 170 -4.49 0.94 -1.59
CA VAL A 170 -3.63 -0.20 -1.28
C VAL A 170 -2.99 0.02 0.08
N ILE A 171 -2.89 -1.02 0.89
CA ILE A 171 -2.11 -1.02 2.14
C ILE A 171 -0.91 -1.93 1.96
N ILE A 172 0.27 -1.35 2.21
CA ILE A 172 1.54 -2.07 2.20
C ILE A 172 2.23 -1.97 3.56
N GLU A 173 3.05 -2.97 3.83
CA GLU A 173 3.80 -3.13 5.07
C GLU A 173 5.27 -3.35 4.78
N GLU A 174 6.15 -2.91 5.67
CA GLU A 174 7.56 -3.27 5.61
C GLU A 174 7.74 -4.79 5.64
N TYR A 175 8.73 -5.26 4.91
CA TYR A 175 9.15 -6.64 4.96
C TYR A 175 10.26 -6.77 6.01
N SER A 176 9.99 -7.51 7.06
CA SER A 176 11.03 -8.05 7.93
C SER A 176 11.35 -9.46 7.45
N GLU A 177 12.59 -9.73 7.19
CA GLU A 177 13.03 -11.11 7.01
C GLU A 177 12.60 -11.89 8.26
N GLN A 178 11.66 -12.77 8.10
CA GLN A 178 11.43 -13.80 9.09
C GLN A 178 12.69 -14.67 9.08
N PRO A 179 13.23 -15.08 10.24
CA PRO A 179 14.25 -16.12 10.23
C PRO A 179 13.69 -17.24 9.34
N GLU A 180 14.52 -17.73 8.43
CA GLU A 180 14.15 -18.89 7.62
C GLU A 180 13.61 -19.92 8.60
N VAL A 181 12.32 -20.17 8.52
CA VAL A 181 11.75 -21.33 9.19
C VAL A 181 12.37 -22.48 8.44
N ASP A 182 13.32 -23.13 9.08
CA ASP A 182 13.86 -24.38 8.57
C ASP A 182 12.68 -25.35 8.52
N ILE A 183 11.98 -25.32 7.39
CA ILE A 183 10.89 -26.23 7.10
C ILE A 183 11.62 -27.57 6.89
N LYS A 184 11.79 -28.30 7.99
CA LYS A 184 12.19 -29.70 7.89
C LYS A 184 11.09 -30.38 7.12
N PHE A 185 11.33 -30.59 5.84
CA PHE A 185 10.50 -31.44 5.01
C PHE A 185 10.56 -32.84 5.61
N ASP A 186 9.56 -33.20 6.37
CA ASP A 186 9.33 -34.54 6.76
C ASP A 186 8.85 -35.29 5.50
N SER A 187 9.55 -36.36 5.15
CA SER A 187 9.21 -37.21 3.99
C SER A 187 7.83 -37.87 4.11
N GLU A 188 7.20 -37.77 5.27
CA GLU A 188 5.86 -38.33 5.54
C GLU A 188 4.71 -37.34 5.19
N HIS A 189 5.00 -36.08 4.85
CA HIS A 189 3.98 -35.11 4.52
C HIS A 189 3.86 -34.88 3.02
N GLU A 190 2.68 -35.15 2.47
CA GLU A 190 2.33 -34.80 1.09
C GLU A 190 1.99 -33.31 0.99
N PHE A 191 2.59 -32.60 0.04
CA PHE A 191 2.29 -31.20 -0.24
C PHE A 191 1.43 -31.10 -1.49
N ALA A 192 0.28 -30.43 -1.38
CA ALA A 192 -0.57 -30.15 -2.51
C ALA A 192 -0.24 -28.78 -3.12
N PHE A 193 0.10 -28.75 -4.39
CA PHE A 193 0.28 -27.54 -5.18
C PHE A 193 -0.94 -27.35 -6.07
N VAL A 194 -1.65 -26.23 -5.89
CA VAL A 194 -2.88 -25.93 -6.64
C VAL A 194 -2.55 -24.92 -7.74
N PHE A 195 -2.87 -25.29 -8.99
CA PHE A 195 -2.73 -24.43 -10.14
C PHE A 195 -4.09 -24.19 -10.80
N SER A 196 -4.34 -22.95 -11.23
CA SER A 196 -5.53 -22.61 -11.99
C SER A 196 -5.19 -21.70 -13.16
N ALA A 197 -5.94 -21.82 -14.25
CA ALA A 197 -5.83 -20.97 -15.42
C ALA A 197 -7.20 -20.88 -16.13
N GLU A 198 -7.32 -19.90 -17.03
CA GLU A 198 -8.56 -19.65 -17.77
C GLU A 198 -9.01 -20.84 -18.64
N ASN A 199 -8.03 -21.59 -19.18
CA ASN A 199 -8.28 -22.79 -19.96
C ASN A 199 -7.12 -23.78 -19.85
N LYS A 200 -7.33 -25.00 -20.42
CA LYS A 200 -6.39 -26.12 -20.36
C LYS A 200 -5.03 -25.79 -20.98
N GLU A 201 -5.00 -25.02 -22.08
CA GLU A 201 -3.76 -24.65 -22.77
C GLU A 201 -2.89 -23.73 -21.87
N TYR A 202 -3.48 -22.72 -21.26
CA TYR A 202 -2.78 -21.84 -20.32
C TYR A 202 -2.36 -22.56 -19.05
N LEU A 203 -3.15 -23.51 -18.58
CA LEU A 203 -2.77 -24.34 -17.43
C LEU A 203 -1.48 -25.14 -17.74
N TYR A 204 -1.41 -25.81 -18.89
CA TYR A 204 -0.20 -26.53 -19.29
C TYR A 204 1.00 -25.60 -19.48
N LYS A 205 0.83 -24.43 -20.09
CA LYS A 205 1.91 -23.44 -20.20
C LYS A 205 2.41 -23.00 -18.83
N TYR A 206 1.51 -22.81 -17.88
CA TYR A 206 1.85 -22.42 -16.52
C TYR A 206 2.61 -23.52 -15.78
N LEU A 207 2.10 -24.74 -15.80
CA LEU A 207 2.77 -25.90 -15.22
C LEU A 207 4.18 -26.10 -15.78
N ASN A 208 4.34 -26.06 -17.11
CA ASN A 208 5.64 -26.20 -17.74
C ASN A 208 6.62 -25.11 -17.33
N LYS A 209 6.18 -23.85 -17.26
CA LYS A 209 7.04 -22.74 -16.77
C LYS A 209 7.46 -22.96 -15.32
N THR A 210 6.55 -23.43 -14.48
CA THR A 210 6.83 -23.71 -13.06
C THR A 210 7.84 -24.86 -12.94
N LEU A 211 7.68 -25.93 -13.70
CA LEU A 211 8.62 -27.05 -13.72
C LEU A 211 10.02 -26.62 -14.18
N ILE A 212 10.11 -25.82 -15.24
CA ILE A 212 11.40 -25.29 -15.72
C ILE A 212 12.06 -24.44 -14.62
N TRP A 213 11.28 -23.60 -13.94
CA TRP A 213 11.79 -22.77 -12.86
C TRP A 213 12.27 -23.60 -11.67
N ILE A 214 11.48 -24.59 -11.21
CA ILE A 214 11.86 -25.50 -10.12
C ILE A 214 13.16 -26.23 -10.47
N ASN A 215 13.24 -26.81 -11.66
CA ASN A 215 14.44 -27.54 -12.11
C ASN A 215 15.68 -26.63 -12.16
N LYS A 216 15.51 -25.37 -12.53
CA LYS A 216 16.60 -24.39 -12.48
C LYS A 216 17.04 -24.11 -11.04
N GLN A 217 16.10 -23.88 -10.12
CA GLN A 217 16.41 -23.62 -8.70
C GLN A 217 17.11 -24.83 -8.05
N LEU A 218 16.65 -26.04 -8.36
CA LEU A 218 17.28 -27.26 -7.85
C LEU A 218 18.70 -27.44 -8.35
N LYS A 219 18.99 -27.15 -9.64
CA LYS A 219 20.36 -27.18 -10.19
C LYS A 219 21.29 -26.16 -9.56
N ASP A 220 20.75 -24.96 -9.25
CA ASP A 220 21.51 -23.89 -8.60
C ASP A 220 21.80 -24.19 -7.12
N THR A 221 20.99 -25.05 -6.47
CA THR A 221 21.07 -25.37 -5.04
C THR A 221 21.79 -26.68 -4.76
N TYR A 222 21.70 -27.67 -5.66
CA TYR A 222 22.30 -28.98 -5.53
C TYR A 222 23.23 -29.23 -6.73
N ASN A 223 24.51 -29.55 -6.48
CA ASN A 223 25.43 -30.02 -7.50
C ASN A 223 24.84 -31.23 -8.23
N GLU A 224 25.13 -31.37 -9.51
CA GLU A 224 24.44 -32.20 -10.53
C GLU A 224 24.22 -33.69 -10.19
N GLU A 225 24.67 -34.23 -9.07
CA GLU A 225 24.66 -35.66 -8.77
C GLU A 225 23.40 -36.20 -8.06
N THR A 226 22.42 -35.40 -7.74
CA THR A 226 21.31 -35.85 -6.85
C THR A 226 19.90 -35.78 -7.46
N ILE A 227 19.74 -35.60 -8.75
CA ILE A 227 18.39 -35.61 -9.36
C ILE A 227 18.28 -36.78 -10.33
N VAL A 228 17.97 -37.97 -9.80
CA VAL A 228 17.32 -39.05 -10.55
C VAL A 228 15.83 -39.03 -10.15
N LEU A 229 14.98 -38.62 -11.06
CA LEU A 229 13.53 -38.80 -11.00
C LEU A 229 13.17 -40.05 -11.82
#